data_0afadfc1cf748978b649c3c6542e880c
#
_entry.id   0afadfc1cf748978b649c3c6542e880c
#
_cell.length_a   1.000
_cell.length_b   1.000
_cell.length_c   1.000
_cell.angle_alpha   90.00
_cell.angle_beta   90.00
_cell.angle_gamma   90.00
#
_symmetry.space_group_name_H-M   'P 1'
#
loop_
_entity.id
_entity.type
_entity.pdbx_description
1 polymer ?
#
loop_
_entity_poly.entity_id
_entity_poly.type
_entity_poly.pdbx_seq_one_letter_code
_entity_poly.pdbx_strand_id
1 'polypeptide(L)'
;FNIITSASILLGLLIPWAASAQAVEQPLRAGAYVQDVTGSFDSLLVSGGFTERRRGKMNPGDLKARCFVLQRGKVSIAIAIVDSCMIPRTVCDEAKKLASKATGIPIDRILIAATHTHSAPSVMNYCLGTMADPAYTKFLPPKIAEGIRQAHTKLEPARIGWNQVRAPGFTHCRRWITRPDRMQFDPFGNRTVRAMMHPGYMNQNYVGPSAPIDDQLSVISIQTLKGKPLAVLANFSMHYHGGAGPADYFGLFADRLAKRLEYEGSSPVCAMSQGTSGDLHWMDYGKPNKGSNVSRYADGLVQLAAQALEGIRYQDEPPLDMEQKVITLSRRLPNAERLTWADKLLAKMNGRRPKNRPEVYAEQARFIDENPTEKLVLQTLRIGDLGITTLPNEVYSITGLKLKARSPFPATFNVELANGAAGYIPPPAQHALGGYTTWPARTAGLEVGAEPKIVETLL
;
A
#
# COMPACT_ATOMS: atom_id res chain seq x y z
N PHE A 1 28.72 47.06 80.82
CA PHE A 1 28.80 46.00 79.80
C PHE A 1 27.39 45.66 79.31
N ASN A 2 26.97 46.25 78.17
CA ASN A 2 25.67 45.99 77.57
C ASN A 2 25.81 44.92 76.55
N ILE A 3 25.07 43.81 76.61
CA ILE A 3 24.95 42.80 75.65
C ILE A 3 23.63 43.06 74.87
N ILE A 4 23.76 43.42 73.60
CA ILE A 4 22.63 43.58 72.69
C ILE A 4 22.43 42.23 72.00
N THR A 5 21.29 41.58 72.23
CA THR A 5 20.86 40.36 71.54
C THR A 5 20.02 40.78 70.30
N SER A 6 20.54 40.51 69.11
CA SER A 6 19.83 40.71 67.85
C SER A 6 18.97 39.45 67.55
N ALA A 7 17.67 39.62 67.45
CA ALA A 7 16.72 38.58 67.01
C ALA A 7 16.60 38.65 65.50
N SER A 8 17.04 37.61 64.78
CA SER A 8 16.83 37.44 63.36
C SER A 8 15.47 36.79 63.11
N ILE A 9 14.57 37.51 62.45
CA ILE A 9 13.28 37.01 61.97
C ILE A 9 13.50 36.31 60.62
N LEU A 10 13.35 34.95 60.59
CA LEU A 10 13.33 34.23 59.35
C LEU A 10 11.92 34.33 58.71
N LEU A 11 11.81 35.08 57.63
CA LEU A 11 10.61 35.09 56.79
C LEU A 11 10.63 33.84 55.86
N GLY A 12 9.85 32.84 56.20
CA GLY A 12 9.65 31.68 55.35
C GLY A 12 8.82 32.00 54.12
N LEU A 13 9.47 32.09 52.96
CA LEU A 13 8.78 32.14 51.67
C LEU A 13 8.07 30.81 51.40
N LEU A 14 6.75 30.78 51.59
CA LEU A 14 5.89 29.73 51.05
C LEU A 14 5.80 29.84 49.52
N ILE A 15 6.61 29.06 48.82
CA ILE A 15 6.46 28.89 47.37
C ILE A 15 5.22 27.96 47.16
N PRO A 16 4.15 28.44 46.48
CA PRO A 16 3.04 27.56 46.19
C PRO A 16 3.53 26.47 45.20
N TRP A 17 3.43 25.23 45.61
CA TRP A 17 3.64 24.08 44.74
C TRP A 17 2.55 24.12 43.68
N ALA A 18 2.89 24.60 42.47
CA ALA A 18 2.01 24.47 41.33
C ALA A 18 1.79 22.99 41.06
N ALA A 19 0.62 22.50 41.45
CA ALA A 19 0.17 21.19 41.03
C ALA A 19 0.23 21.14 39.51
N SER A 20 1.18 20.38 38.98
CA SER A 20 1.19 20.07 37.55
C SER A 20 -0.15 19.40 37.24
N ALA A 21 -1.01 20.06 36.50
CA ALA A 21 -2.22 19.44 35.95
C ALA A 21 -1.78 18.17 35.20
N GLN A 22 -1.99 17.01 35.79
CA GLN A 22 -1.85 15.76 35.10
C GLN A 22 -2.71 15.88 33.84
N ALA A 23 -2.07 15.83 32.68
CA ALA A 23 -2.78 15.75 31.43
C ALA A 23 -3.73 14.55 31.53
N VAL A 24 -5.02 14.81 31.51
CA VAL A 24 -6.04 13.76 31.52
C VAL A 24 -5.73 12.88 30.32
N GLU A 25 -5.18 11.69 30.58
CA GLU A 25 -4.88 10.72 29.53
C GLU A 25 -6.21 10.35 28.87
N GLN A 26 -6.33 10.70 27.58
CA GLN A 26 -7.55 10.42 26.84
C GLN A 26 -7.43 9.01 26.23
N PRO A 27 -8.39 8.13 26.51
CA PRO A 27 -8.37 6.77 25.95
C PRO A 27 -8.45 6.81 24.44
N LEU A 28 -7.93 5.76 23.79
CA LEU A 28 -8.10 5.56 22.36
C LEU A 28 -9.59 5.47 22.02
N ARG A 29 -9.98 6.12 20.94
CA ARG A 29 -11.27 5.94 20.29
C ARG A 29 -11.05 5.41 18.89
N ALA A 30 -11.91 4.53 18.43
CA ALA A 30 -11.84 3.99 17.07
C ALA A 30 -13.23 3.86 16.46
N GLY A 31 -13.29 3.99 15.14
CA GLY A 31 -14.48 3.75 14.37
C GLY A 31 -14.11 3.15 13.02
N ALA A 32 -15.00 2.32 12.49
CA ALA A 32 -14.76 1.67 11.22
C ALA A 32 -16.04 1.58 10.38
N TYR A 33 -15.88 1.60 9.04
CA TYR A 33 -16.99 1.51 8.11
C TYR A 33 -16.58 0.88 6.78
N VAL A 34 -17.48 0.11 6.19
CA VAL A 34 -17.34 -0.45 4.84
C VAL A 34 -18.19 0.37 3.90
N GLN A 35 -17.55 1.08 2.97
CA GLN A 35 -18.21 1.86 1.93
C GLN A 35 -18.24 1.09 0.62
N ASP A 36 -19.42 0.93 0.03
CA ASP A 36 -19.54 0.43 -1.35
C ASP A 36 -18.96 1.47 -2.33
N VAL A 37 -17.98 1.04 -3.11
CA VAL A 37 -17.35 1.85 -4.16
C VAL A 37 -17.55 1.25 -5.54
N THR A 38 -18.49 0.33 -5.70
CA THR A 38 -18.79 -0.33 -6.97
C THR A 38 -19.48 0.63 -7.96
N GLY A 39 -20.50 1.34 -7.48
CA GLY A 39 -21.36 2.20 -8.31
C GLY A 39 -22.29 1.40 -9.22
N SER A 40 -23.14 2.15 -9.93
CA SER A 40 -24.10 1.60 -10.90
C SER A 40 -23.67 2.05 -12.30
N PHE A 41 -22.93 1.21 -12.99
CA PHE A 41 -22.42 1.46 -14.34
C PHE A 41 -22.69 0.24 -15.23
N ASP A 42 -23.15 0.47 -16.46
CA ASP A 42 -23.43 -0.62 -17.40
C ASP A 42 -22.16 -1.34 -17.85
N SER A 43 -21.07 -0.61 -18.03
CA SER A 43 -19.75 -1.15 -18.42
C SER A 43 -18.64 -0.18 -18.09
N LEU A 44 -17.59 -0.68 -17.42
CA LEU A 44 -16.42 0.10 -17.02
C LEU A 44 -15.14 -0.43 -17.68
N LEU A 45 -14.16 0.46 -17.91
CA LEU A 45 -12.81 0.05 -18.26
C LEU A 45 -12.17 -0.58 -17.00
N VAL A 46 -11.73 -1.83 -17.13
CA VAL A 46 -11.13 -2.61 -16.05
C VAL A 46 -9.63 -2.66 -16.21
N SER A 47 -8.90 -2.54 -15.11
CA SER A 47 -7.45 -2.72 -15.05
C SER A 47 -7.07 -4.10 -15.60
N GLY A 48 -5.95 -4.22 -16.31
CA GLY A 48 -5.57 -5.50 -16.91
C GLY A 48 -4.42 -5.44 -17.86
N GLY A 49 -4.50 -6.21 -18.95
CA GLY A 49 -3.41 -6.50 -19.87
C GLY A 49 -2.62 -5.29 -20.42
N PHE A 50 -1.42 -5.54 -20.88
CA PHE A 50 -0.44 -4.52 -21.26
C PHE A 50 -0.87 -3.64 -22.46
N THR A 51 -1.62 -4.21 -23.43
CA THR A 51 -2.13 -3.49 -24.60
C THR A 51 -3.65 -3.58 -24.74
N GLU A 52 -4.32 -4.29 -23.86
CA GLU A 52 -5.74 -4.60 -23.93
C GLU A 52 -6.58 -3.55 -23.23
N ARG A 53 -7.77 -3.31 -23.79
CA ARG A 53 -8.88 -2.65 -23.10
C ARG A 53 -9.91 -3.69 -22.74
N ARG A 54 -9.92 -4.09 -21.50
CA ARG A 54 -11.00 -4.91 -20.98
C ARG A 54 -12.12 -4.02 -20.47
N ARG A 55 -13.35 -4.42 -20.75
CA ARG A 55 -14.52 -3.87 -20.11
C ARG A 55 -15.19 -4.92 -19.25
N GLY A 56 -15.73 -4.51 -18.15
CA GLY A 56 -16.44 -5.38 -17.23
C GLY A 56 -17.67 -4.69 -16.63
N LYS A 57 -18.61 -5.51 -16.20
CA LYS A 57 -19.74 -5.08 -15.37
C LYS A 57 -19.47 -5.54 -13.95
N MET A 58 -19.76 -4.67 -12.97
CA MET A 58 -19.67 -4.97 -11.56
C MET A 58 -21.08 -5.08 -10.99
N ASN A 59 -21.27 -5.95 -10.00
CA ASN A 59 -22.51 -6.02 -9.26
C ASN A 59 -22.40 -5.13 -8.01
N PRO A 60 -23.51 -4.54 -7.52
CA PRO A 60 -23.50 -3.76 -6.30
C PRO A 60 -22.83 -4.52 -5.14
N GLY A 61 -21.89 -3.87 -4.44
CA GLY A 61 -21.15 -4.47 -3.33
C GLY A 61 -19.91 -5.30 -3.70
N ASP A 62 -19.60 -5.44 -4.99
CA ASP A 62 -18.41 -6.16 -5.45
C ASP A 62 -17.08 -5.50 -4.99
N LEU A 63 -17.08 -4.16 -4.86
CA LEU A 63 -15.89 -3.37 -4.51
C LEU A 63 -16.17 -2.51 -3.29
N LYS A 64 -15.23 -2.50 -2.36
CA LYS A 64 -15.36 -1.83 -1.08
C LYS A 64 -14.16 -0.92 -0.79
N ALA A 65 -14.41 0.20 -0.13
CA ALA A 65 -13.41 0.94 0.64
C ALA A 65 -13.64 0.63 2.12
N ARG A 66 -12.65 0.03 2.76
CA ARG A 66 -12.70 -0.32 4.19
C ARG A 66 -11.95 0.75 4.95
N CYS A 67 -12.71 1.54 5.72
CA CYS A 67 -12.24 2.77 6.35
C CYS A 67 -12.15 2.60 7.87
N PHE A 68 -11.05 3.09 8.44
CA PHE A 68 -10.75 3.06 9.87
C PHE A 68 -10.38 4.47 10.32
N VAL A 69 -10.86 4.89 11.47
CA VAL A 69 -10.44 6.14 12.12
C VAL A 69 -9.99 5.82 13.53
N LEU A 70 -8.81 6.28 13.88
CA LEU A 70 -8.22 6.21 15.21
C LEU A 70 -8.08 7.63 15.76
N GLN A 71 -8.45 7.84 17.01
CA GLN A 71 -8.31 9.12 17.69
C GLN A 71 -7.78 8.94 19.10
N ARG A 72 -6.74 9.70 19.46
CA ARG A 72 -6.27 9.84 20.84
C ARG A 72 -5.92 11.28 21.12
N GLY A 73 -6.60 11.89 22.06
CA GLY A 73 -6.45 13.31 22.35
C GLY A 73 -6.75 14.17 21.11
N LYS A 74 -5.79 14.97 20.70
CA LYS A 74 -5.89 15.84 19.52
C LYS A 74 -5.45 15.14 18.21
N VAL A 75 -4.91 13.93 18.30
CA VAL A 75 -4.44 13.19 17.14
C VAL A 75 -5.57 12.34 16.59
N SER A 76 -5.89 12.54 15.32
CA SER A 76 -6.83 11.70 14.56
C SER A 76 -6.18 11.23 13.28
N ILE A 77 -6.29 9.93 12.98
CA ILE A 77 -5.73 9.29 11.79
C ILE A 77 -6.85 8.54 11.08
N ALA A 78 -6.91 8.66 9.75
CA ALA A 78 -7.81 7.87 8.93
C ALA A 78 -7.03 6.97 7.97
N ILE A 79 -7.51 5.73 7.79
CA ILE A 79 -6.96 4.74 6.88
C ILE A 79 -8.09 4.22 6.01
N ALA A 80 -7.93 4.24 4.70
CA ALA A 80 -8.88 3.65 3.74
C ALA A 80 -8.14 2.65 2.84
N ILE A 81 -8.54 1.38 2.92
CA ILE A 81 -8.07 0.32 2.03
C ILE A 81 -9.15 0.08 0.98
N VAL A 82 -8.82 0.34 -0.27
CA VAL A 82 -9.75 0.43 -1.39
C VAL A 82 -9.53 -0.71 -2.38
N ASP A 83 -10.58 -1.43 -2.73
CA ASP A 83 -10.54 -2.45 -3.78
C ASP A 83 -10.34 -1.79 -5.15
N SER A 84 -9.09 -1.58 -5.52
CA SER A 84 -8.63 -0.99 -6.77
C SER A 84 -7.27 -1.57 -7.13
N CYS A 85 -6.89 -1.52 -8.41
CA CYS A 85 -5.56 -1.93 -8.84
C CYS A 85 -4.50 -0.92 -8.39
N MET A 86 -4.72 0.34 -8.76
CA MET A 86 -3.87 1.48 -8.44
C MET A 86 -4.73 2.73 -8.39
N ILE A 87 -4.41 3.66 -7.49
CA ILE A 87 -5.11 4.93 -7.35
C ILE A 87 -4.09 6.05 -7.54
N PRO A 88 -4.19 6.89 -8.60
CA PRO A 88 -3.24 7.96 -8.82
C PRO A 88 -3.35 9.02 -7.71
N ARG A 89 -2.25 9.71 -7.47
CA ARG A 89 -2.15 10.74 -6.43
C ARG A 89 -3.28 11.77 -6.50
N THR A 90 -3.65 12.23 -7.70
CA THR A 90 -4.71 13.23 -7.89
C THR A 90 -6.06 12.78 -7.33
N VAL A 91 -6.40 11.51 -7.51
CA VAL A 91 -7.63 10.89 -6.96
C VAL A 91 -7.55 10.74 -5.43
N CYS A 92 -6.38 10.34 -4.92
CA CYS A 92 -6.13 10.28 -3.47
C CYS A 92 -6.23 11.67 -2.83
N ASP A 93 -5.59 12.69 -3.43
CA ASP A 93 -5.58 14.06 -2.90
C ASP A 93 -6.99 14.67 -2.88
N GLU A 94 -7.82 14.39 -3.90
CA GLU A 94 -9.21 14.81 -3.92
C GLU A 94 -10.03 14.14 -2.81
N ALA A 95 -9.93 12.83 -2.67
CA ALA A 95 -10.61 12.09 -1.61
C ALA A 95 -10.20 12.57 -0.21
N LYS A 96 -8.90 12.82 0.01
CA LYS A 96 -8.37 13.35 1.27
C LYS A 96 -8.90 14.75 1.59
N LYS A 97 -8.96 15.64 0.59
CA LYS A 97 -9.54 16.99 0.76
C LYS A 97 -10.99 16.93 1.19
N LEU A 98 -11.79 16.08 0.53
CA LEU A 98 -13.20 15.89 0.86
C LEU A 98 -13.37 15.29 2.26
N ALA A 99 -12.59 14.26 2.61
CA ALA A 99 -12.61 13.64 3.92
C ALA A 99 -12.19 14.60 5.04
N SER A 100 -11.11 15.35 4.84
CA SER A 100 -10.62 16.37 5.78
C SER A 100 -11.68 17.45 6.03
N LYS A 101 -12.34 17.94 4.98
CA LYS A 101 -13.45 18.89 5.09
C LYS A 101 -14.61 18.35 5.93
N ALA A 102 -14.92 17.07 5.78
CA ALA A 102 -16.06 16.43 6.44
C ALA A 102 -15.79 16.01 7.89
N THR A 103 -14.51 15.78 8.26
CA THR A 103 -14.14 15.18 9.56
C THR A 103 -13.23 16.05 10.42
N GLY A 104 -12.60 17.07 9.84
CA GLY A 104 -11.54 17.85 10.51
C GLY A 104 -10.19 17.13 10.63
N ILE A 105 -10.06 15.89 10.14
CA ILE A 105 -8.78 15.17 10.14
C ILE A 105 -7.83 15.85 9.14
N PRO A 106 -6.59 16.23 9.53
CA PRO A 106 -5.63 16.82 8.62
C PRO A 106 -5.33 15.92 7.40
N ILE A 107 -5.14 16.53 6.22
CA ILE A 107 -4.92 15.80 4.95
C ILE A 107 -3.72 14.87 5.03
N ASP A 108 -2.66 15.29 5.71
CA ASP A 108 -1.43 14.53 5.94
C ASP A 108 -1.58 13.38 6.95
N ARG A 109 -2.72 13.32 7.66
CA ARG A 109 -3.10 12.23 8.57
C ARG A 109 -4.16 11.28 8.00
N ILE A 110 -4.31 11.29 6.68
CA ILE A 110 -5.18 10.38 5.94
C ILE A 110 -4.33 9.50 5.03
N LEU A 111 -4.44 8.18 5.18
CA LEU A 111 -3.85 7.16 4.33
C LEU A 111 -4.92 6.57 3.43
N ILE A 112 -4.69 6.56 2.12
CA ILE A 112 -5.51 5.84 1.14
C ILE A 112 -4.60 4.87 0.39
N ALA A 113 -4.90 3.57 0.40
CA ALA A 113 -4.12 2.55 -0.29
C ALA A 113 -5.01 1.63 -1.14
N ALA A 114 -4.51 1.21 -2.28
CA ALA A 114 -5.16 0.22 -3.13
C ALA A 114 -4.81 -1.20 -2.67
N THR A 115 -5.75 -2.15 -2.85
CA THR A 115 -5.49 -3.59 -2.62
C THR A 115 -4.66 -4.22 -3.71
N HIS A 116 -4.59 -3.62 -4.88
CA HIS A 116 -3.94 -4.11 -6.11
C HIS A 116 -4.72 -5.22 -6.84
N THR A 117 -6.03 -5.30 -6.67
CA THR A 117 -6.84 -6.20 -7.49
C THR A 117 -6.75 -5.82 -8.97
N HIS A 118 -6.46 -6.78 -9.86
CA HIS A 118 -6.40 -6.55 -11.31
C HIS A 118 -7.75 -6.70 -12.02
N SER A 119 -8.84 -6.65 -11.26
CA SER A 119 -10.21 -6.84 -11.78
C SER A 119 -11.16 -5.68 -11.45
N ALA A 120 -10.68 -4.64 -10.76
CA ALA A 120 -11.44 -3.43 -10.47
C ALA A 120 -11.40 -2.43 -11.66
N PRO A 121 -12.35 -1.46 -11.72
CA PRO A 121 -12.31 -0.39 -12.70
C PRO A 121 -11.01 0.41 -12.63
N SER A 122 -10.51 0.82 -13.79
CA SER A 122 -9.28 1.59 -13.90
C SER A 122 -9.54 3.07 -13.61
N VAL A 123 -8.79 3.63 -12.66
CA VAL A 123 -8.80 5.08 -12.33
C VAL A 123 -7.49 5.75 -12.70
N MET A 124 -6.57 5.03 -13.35
CA MET A 124 -5.26 5.52 -13.73
C MET A 124 -5.01 5.32 -15.21
N ASN A 125 -4.60 6.38 -15.91
CA ASN A 125 -4.16 6.26 -17.29
C ASN A 125 -2.88 5.41 -17.35
N TYR A 126 -2.87 4.43 -18.26
CA TYR A 126 -1.76 3.48 -18.44
C TYR A 126 -1.48 2.55 -17.24
N CYS A 127 -2.47 2.27 -16.41
CA CYS A 127 -2.38 1.15 -15.50
C CYS A 127 -2.40 -0.14 -16.33
N LEU A 128 -1.25 -0.80 -16.47
CA LEU A 128 -1.08 -2.01 -17.27
C LEU A 128 -1.68 -1.88 -18.68
N GLY A 129 -1.47 -0.73 -19.34
CA GLY A 129 -1.99 -0.46 -20.68
C GLY A 129 -3.46 -0.03 -20.74
N THR A 130 -4.19 -0.04 -19.65
CA THR A 130 -5.59 0.39 -19.60
C THR A 130 -5.69 1.88 -19.29
N MET A 131 -6.59 2.57 -20.00
CA MET A 131 -6.92 3.97 -19.70
C MET A 131 -7.82 4.05 -18.46
N ALA A 132 -7.76 5.18 -17.76
CA ALA A 132 -8.73 5.48 -16.73
C ALA A 132 -10.16 5.50 -17.30
N ASP A 133 -11.11 4.97 -16.54
CA ASP A 133 -12.53 5.17 -16.82
C ASP A 133 -12.95 6.53 -16.28
N PRO A 134 -13.38 7.51 -17.11
CA PRO A 134 -13.63 8.87 -16.65
C PRO A 134 -14.79 8.95 -15.65
N ALA A 135 -15.84 8.14 -15.84
CA ALA A 135 -17.01 8.15 -14.96
C ALA A 135 -16.65 7.61 -13.57
N TYR A 136 -15.91 6.48 -13.53
CA TYR A 136 -15.49 5.87 -12.28
C TYR A 136 -14.41 6.70 -11.56
N THR A 137 -13.50 7.34 -12.30
CA THR A 137 -12.49 8.23 -11.74
C THR A 137 -13.12 9.42 -10.99
N LYS A 138 -14.22 9.96 -11.51
CA LYS A 138 -15.00 11.03 -10.84
C LYS A 138 -15.83 10.51 -9.67
N PHE A 139 -16.31 9.27 -9.74
CA PHE A 139 -17.17 8.64 -8.72
C PHE A 139 -16.39 8.25 -7.46
N LEU A 140 -15.16 7.75 -7.59
CA LEU A 140 -14.41 7.11 -6.50
C LEU A 140 -14.03 8.06 -5.35
N PRO A 141 -13.47 9.29 -5.56
CA PRO A 141 -13.02 10.15 -4.47
C PRO A 141 -14.09 10.50 -3.44
N PRO A 142 -15.31 10.96 -3.82
CA PRO A 142 -16.36 11.26 -2.85
C PRO A 142 -16.84 10.01 -2.08
N LYS A 143 -16.76 8.80 -2.69
CA LYS A 143 -17.12 7.56 -2.00
C LYS A 143 -16.09 7.18 -0.93
N ILE A 144 -14.80 7.31 -1.23
CA ILE A 144 -13.75 7.10 -0.22
C ILE A 144 -13.92 8.10 0.94
N ALA A 145 -14.14 9.38 0.62
CA ALA A 145 -14.35 10.42 1.63
C ALA A 145 -15.57 10.14 2.52
N GLU A 146 -16.67 9.67 1.93
CA GLU A 146 -17.87 9.28 2.66
C GLU A 146 -17.59 8.10 3.59
N GLY A 147 -16.84 7.09 3.14
CA GLY A 147 -16.43 5.96 3.99
C GLY A 147 -15.64 6.41 5.22
N ILE A 148 -14.69 7.33 5.04
CA ILE A 148 -13.90 7.91 6.14
C ILE A 148 -14.83 8.72 7.09
N ARG A 149 -15.75 9.53 6.54
CA ARG A 149 -16.72 10.30 7.33
C ARG A 149 -17.60 9.37 8.18
N GLN A 150 -18.10 8.29 7.61
CA GLN A 150 -18.90 7.29 8.33
C GLN A 150 -18.12 6.59 9.43
N ALA A 151 -16.85 6.22 9.15
CA ALA A 151 -15.97 5.66 10.19
C ALA A 151 -15.74 6.67 11.33
N HIS A 152 -15.54 7.95 11.00
CA HIS A 152 -15.38 9.02 12.00
C HIS A 152 -16.62 9.21 12.88
N THR A 153 -17.84 9.13 12.33
CA THR A 153 -19.08 9.25 13.12
C THR A 153 -19.30 8.09 14.08
N LYS A 154 -18.60 6.96 13.87
CA LYS A 154 -18.69 5.75 14.70
C LYS A 154 -17.57 5.64 15.75
N LEU A 155 -16.83 6.72 16.01
CA LEU A 155 -15.81 6.74 17.03
C LEU A 155 -16.39 6.41 18.41
N GLU A 156 -15.90 5.34 19.03
CA GLU A 156 -16.23 4.91 20.40
C GLU A 156 -14.96 4.54 21.17
N PRO A 157 -14.98 4.51 22.52
CA PRO A 157 -13.84 4.06 23.32
C PRO A 157 -13.41 2.66 22.91
N ALA A 158 -12.11 2.49 22.66
CA ALA A 158 -11.56 1.29 22.07
C ALA A 158 -10.19 0.94 22.65
N ARG A 159 -9.77 -0.31 22.42
CA ARG A 159 -8.41 -0.78 22.62
C ARG A 159 -7.87 -1.39 21.34
N ILE A 160 -6.57 -1.33 21.17
CA ILE A 160 -5.90 -1.77 19.94
C ILE A 160 -4.70 -2.65 20.29
N GLY A 161 -4.42 -3.62 19.44
CA GLY A 161 -3.24 -4.44 19.56
C GLY A 161 -2.84 -5.01 18.20
N TRP A 162 -1.66 -5.60 18.13
CA TRP A 162 -1.10 -6.14 16.88
C TRP A 162 -0.29 -7.40 17.16
N ASN A 163 -0.17 -8.20 16.10
CA ASN A 163 0.69 -9.39 16.10
C ASN A 163 1.11 -9.74 14.67
N GLN A 164 2.09 -10.61 14.55
CA GLN A 164 2.68 -11.04 13.29
C GLN A 164 2.91 -12.54 13.31
N VAL A 165 2.58 -13.20 12.19
CA VAL A 165 2.84 -14.62 11.98
C VAL A 165 3.50 -14.85 10.62
N ARG A 166 4.20 -15.96 10.46
CA ARG A 166 4.73 -16.37 9.16
C ARG A 166 3.63 -17.08 8.36
N ALA A 167 3.59 -16.79 7.04
CA ALA A 167 2.70 -17.44 6.09
C ALA A 167 3.52 -18.19 5.00
N PRO A 168 4.27 -19.24 5.37
CA PRO A 168 5.14 -19.94 4.44
C PRO A 168 4.33 -20.59 3.31
N GLY A 169 4.78 -20.43 2.07
CA GLY A 169 4.14 -21.00 0.90
C GLY A 169 2.96 -20.20 0.33
N PHE A 170 2.61 -19.06 0.93
CA PHE A 170 1.57 -18.17 0.41
C PHE A 170 2.11 -17.10 -0.54
N THR A 171 3.41 -16.84 -0.54
CA THR A 171 4.05 -15.88 -1.45
C THR A 171 5.41 -16.40 -1.90
N HIS A 172 5.79 -16.09 -3.15
CA HIS A 172 7.03 -16.53 -3.77
C HIS A 172 7.59 -15.39 -4.64
N CYS A 173 8.91 -15.35 -4.80
CA CYS A 173 9.54 -14.42 -5.75
C CYS A 173 9.17 -14.82 -7.18
N ARG A 174 8.50 -13.90 -7.90
CA ARG A 174 8.09 -14.11 -9.30
C ARG A 174 9.15 -13.66 -10.31
N ARG A 175 10.21 -12.98 -9.85
CA ARG A 175 11.30 -12.49 -10.66
C ARG A 175 12.49 -13.44 -10.54
N TRP A 176 12.89 -14.03 -11.67
CA TRP A 176 13.94 -15.06 -11.71
C TRP A 176 15.11 -14.64 -12.59
N ILE A 177 16.31 -15.02 -12.16
CA ILE A 177 17.58 -14.78 -12.87
C ILE A 177 17.63 -15.72 -14.06
N THR A 178 17.84 -15.15 -15.25
CA THR A 178 18.01 -15.87 -16.51
C THR A 178 19.45 -16.41 -16.60
N ARG A 179 19.62 -17.61 -17.11
CA ARG A 179 20.96 -18.15 -17.47
C ARG A 179 21.68 -17.19 -18.41
N PRO A 180 23.01 -17.01 -18.31
CA PRO A 180 23.76 -16.07 -19.16
C PRO A 180 23.61 -16.33 -20.65
N ASP A 181 23.52 -17.61 -21.07
CA ASP A 181 23.30 -18.02 -22.45
C ASP A 181 21.85 -17.83 -22.95
N ARG A 182 20.91 -17.50 -22.05
CA ARG A 182 19.47 -17.34 -22.31
C ARG A 182 18.95 -15.93 -22.06
N MET A 183 19.83 -14.92 -21.97
CA MET A 183 19.40 -13.53 -21.83
C MET A 183 18.45 -13.12 -22.94
N GLN A 184 17.41 -12.33 -22.58
CA GLN A 184 16.36 -11.87 -23.48
C GLN A 184 16.61 -10.44 -23.96
N PHE A 185 15.90 -10.04 -25.01
CA PHE A 185 15.93 -8.68 -25.52
C PHE A 185 15.02 -7.75 -24.73
N ASP A 186 15.49 -6.53 -24.49
CA ASP A 186 14.67 -5.43 -24.00
C ASP A 186 13.76 -4.87 -25.12
N PRO A 187 12.81 -3.97 -24.83
CA PRO A 187 11.93 -3.40 -25.84
C PRO A 187 12.65 -2.47 -26.84
N PHE A 188 13.91 -2.19 -26.60
CA PHE A 188 14.76 -1.30 -27.41
C PHE A 188 15.68 -2.07 -28.37
N GLY A 189 15.62 -3.41 -28.31
CA GLY A 189 16.41 -4.28 -29.18
C GLY A 189 17.76 -4.72 -28.61
N ASN A 190 18.08 -4.41 -27.35
CA ASN A 190 19.34 -4.81 -26.72
C ASN A 190 19.17 -6.10 -25.90
N ARG A 191 20.17 -6.98 -25.93
CA ARG A 191 20.18 -8.23 -25.15
C ARG A 191 20.66 -7.97 -23.72
N THR A 192 19.79 -7.36 -22.89
CA THR A 192 20.14 -6.88 -21.55
C THR A 192 19.35 -7.53 -20.43
N VAL A 193 18.35 -8.36 -20.74
CA VAL A 193 17.44 -8.94 -19.74
C VAL A 193 18.07 -10.16 -19.08
N ARG A 194 18.58 -9.98 -17.87
CA ARG A 194 19.20 -10.99 -17.01
C ARG A 194 18.26 -11.53 -15.94
N ALA A 195 17.13 -10.85 -15.71
CA ALA A 195 16.05 -11.35 -14.85
C ALA A 195 14.69 -10.90 -15.38
N MET A 196 13.69 -11.78 -15.28
CA MET A 196 12.35 -11.53 -15.77
C MET A 196 11.31 -12.06 -14.79
N MET A 197 10.15 -11.41 -14.73
CA MET A 197 8.97 -11.89 -14.02
C MET A 197 8.32 -13.06 -14.79
N HIS A 198 7.69 -13.95 -14.05
CA HIS A 198 6.92 -15.06 -14.60
C HIS A 198 7.72 -15.96 -15.56
N PRO A 199 8.79 -16.61 -15.08
CA PRO A 199 9.68 -17.43 -15.90
C PRO A 199 9.00 -18.67 -16.48
N GLY A 200 7.84 -19.06 -15.94
CA GLY A 200 7.21 -20.36 -16.17
C GLY A 200 7.74 -21.42 -15.18
N TYR A 201 6.90 -22.40 -14.88
CA TYR A 201 7.21 -23.44 -13.91
C TYR A 201 8.33 -24.36 -14.39
N MET A 202 9.28 -24.65 -13.50
CA MET A 202 10.42 -25.55 -13.75
C MET A 202 11.22 -25.22 -15.02
N ASN A 203 11.27 -23.94 -15.39
CA ASN A 203 11.90 -23.50 -16.64
C ASN A 203 13.43 -23.49 -16.51
N GLN A 204 14.09 -24.37 -17.25
CA GLN A 204 15.54 -24.56 -17.23
C GLN A 204 16.36 -23.36 -17.80
N ASN A 205 15.69 -22.38 -18.40
CA ASN A 205 16.35 -21.13 -18.86
C ASN A 205 16.65 -20.17 -17.71
N TYR A 206 16.23 -20.49 -16.50
CA TYR A 206 16.40 -19.66 -15.30
C TYR A 206 17.18 -20.41 -14.21
N VAL A 207 17.93 -19.64 -13.43
CA VAL A 207 18.81 -20.16 -12.35
C VAL A 207 18.04 -20.22 -11.03
N GLY A 208 17.26 -19.18 -10.72
CA GLY A 208 16.54 -19.07 -9.44
C GLY A 208 15.93 -17.68 -9.21
N PRO A 209 15.28 -17.48 -8.06
CA PRO A 209 14.69 -16.20 -7.69
C PRO A 209 15.74 -15.11 -7.50
N SER A 210 15.40 -13.87 -7.84
CA SER A 210 16.33 -12.72 -7.80
C SER A 210 16.38 -12.01 -6.46
N ALA A 211 15.50 -12.34 -5.52
CA ALA A 211 15.38 -11.68 -4.22
C ALA A 211 14.73 -12.61 -3.18
N PRO A 212 14.94 -12.34 -1.87
CA PRO A 212 14.20 -13.01 -0.80
C PRO A 212 12.71 -12.61 -0.81
N ILE A 213 11.89 -13.37 -0.12
CA ILE A 213 10.47 -13.09 0.08
C ILE A 213 10.20 -12.50 1.47
N ASP A 214 9.13 -11.72 1.58
CA ASP A 214 8.55 -11.30 2.86
C ASP A 214 7.22 -12.05 3.05
N ASP A 215 7.24 -13.15 3.79
CA ASP A 215 6.07 -13.99 4.06
C ASP A 215 5.40 -13.68 5.41
N GLN A 216 5.69 -12.53 5.99
CA GLN A 216 5.06 -12.10 7.23
C GLN A 216 3.63 -11.57 6.99
N LEU A 217 2.65 -12.17 7.65
CA LEU A 217 1.30 -11.65 7.79
C LEU A 217 1.22 -10.86 9.09
N SER A 218 0.99 -9.56 9.00
CA SER A 218 0.79 -8.69 10.15
C SER A 218 -0.69 -8.40 10.33
N VAL A 219 -1.17 -8.30 11.58
CA VAL A 219 -2.55 -7.93 11.90
C VAL A 219 -2.59 -6.87 12.99
N ILE A 220 -3.49 -5.90 12.81
CA ILE A 220 -3.93 -4.96 13.84
C ILE A 220 -5.38 -5.34 14.17
N SER A 221 -5.70 -5.45 15.46
CA SER A 221 -7.06 -5.67 15.93
C SER A 221 -7.51 -4.53 16.80
N ILE A 222 -8.74 -4.08 16.58
CA ILE A 222 -9.40 -3.01 17.33
C ILE A 222 -10.67 -3.59 17.95
N GLN A 223 -10.85 -3.37 19.24
CA GLN A 223 -12.03 -3.81 19.99
C GLN A 223 -12.57 -2.68 20.84
N THR A 224 -13.84 -2.75 21.21
CA THR A 224 -14.34 -1.93 22.35
C THR A 224 -13.61 -2.29 23.63
N LEU A 225 -13.71 -1.46 24.66
CA LEU A 225 -13.15 -1.78 25.99
C LEU A 225 -13.77 -3.06 26.61
N LYS A 226 -14.97 -3.46 26.15
CA LYS A 226 -15.64 -4.71 26.57
C LYS A 226 -15.24 -5.93 25.73
N GLY A 227 -14.33 -5.78 24.76
CA GLY A 227 -13.83 -6.88 23.94
C GLY A 227 -14.64 -7.19 22.68
N LYS A 228 -15.67 -6.40 22.34
CA LYS A 228 -16.41 -6.56 21.08
C LYS A 228 -15.48 -6.16 19.91
N PRO A 229 -15.27 -7.03 18.88
CA PRO A 229 -14.46 -6.70 17.73
C PRO A 229 -15.07 -5.53 16.93
N LEU A 230 -14.27 -4.50 16.63
CA LEU A 230 -14.65 -3.36 15.81
C LEU A 230 -14.02 -3.44 14.41
N ALA A 231 -12.72 -3.76 14.37
CA ALA A 231 -12.01 -3.81 13.10
C ALA A 231 -10.74 -4.68 13.16
N VAL A 232 -10.36 -5.22 11.99
CA VAL A 232 -9.06 -5.88 11.77
C VAL A 232 -8.45 -5.38 10.47
N LEU A 233 -7.24 -4.84 10.54
CA LEU A 233 -6.41 -4.54 9.37
C LEU A 233 -5.27 -5.55 9.31
N ALA A 234 -5.27 -6.39 8.28
CA ALA A 234 -4.15 -7.25 7.94
C ALA A 234 -3.24 -6.59 6.88
N ASN A 235 -1.98 -7.00 6.84
CA ASN A 235 -1.02 -6.63 5.81
C ASN A 235 -0.24 -7.87 5.36
N PHE A 236 -0.15 -8.09 4.06
CA PHE A 236 0.56 -9.23 3.50
C PHE A 236 1.23 -8.89 2.17
N SER A 237 2.48 -9.34 2.01
CA SER A 237 3.29 -9.09 0.81
C SER A 237 3.01 -10.15 -0.26
N MET A 238 1.91 -10.01 -0.99
CA MET A 238 1.58 -10.85 -2.14
C MET A 238 0.75 -10.04 -3.13
N HIS A 239 1.09 -10.10 -4.41
CA HIS A 239 0.48 -9.35 -5.50
C HIS A 239 -1.03 -9.64 -5.60
N TYR A 240 -1.63 -9.70 -6.75
CA TYR A 240 -3.00 -10.21 -6.92
C TYR A 240 -2.96 -11.73 -7.12
N HIS A 241 -4.07 -12.40 -6.83
CA HIS A 241 -4.20 -13.83 -7.09
C HIS A 241 -4.84 -14.12 -8.46
N GLY A 242 -5.92 -13.43 -8.77
CA GLY A 242 -6.76 -13.65 -9.93
C GLY A 242 -7.86 -14.70 -9.70
N GLY A 243 -8.95 -14.58 -10.46
CA GLY A 243 -10.01 -15.61 -10.46
C GLY A 243 -11.03 -15.54 -9.32
N ALA A 244 -11.04 -14.49 -8.50
CA ALA A 244 -11.97 -14.33 -7.37
C ALA A 244 -12.94 -13.15 -7.52
N GLY A 245 -13.26 -12.75 -8.73
CA GLY A 245 -14.10 -11.57 -8.96
C GLY A 245 -13.35 -10.24 -8.78
N PRO A 246 -14.08 -9.11 -8.71
CA PRO A 246 -13.48 -7.77 -8.76
C PRO A 246 -12.55 -7.42 -7.61
N ALA A 247 -12.85 -7.87 -6.38
CA ALA A 247 -12.05 -7.59 -5.19
C ALA A 247 -10.93 -8.62 -4.93
N ASP A 248 -10.79 -9.65 -5.79
CA ASP A 248 -9.78 -10.70 -5.68
C ASP A 248 -9.76 -11.40 -4.29
N TYR A 249 -8.64 -12.03 -3.91
CA TYR A 249 -8.49 -12.69 -2.60
C TYR A 249 -8.59 -11.70 -1.42
N PHE A 250 -8.33 -10.43 -1.64
CA PHE A 250 -8.44 -9.38 -0.62
C PHE A 250 -9.89 -9.25 -0.11
N GLY A 251 -10.86 -9.25 -1.04
CA GLY A 251 -12.28 -9.24 -0.70
C GLY A 251 -12.72 -10.52 0.00
N LEU A 252 -12.33 -11.68 -0.52
CA LEU A 252 -12.63 -12.98 0.10
C LEU A 252 -12.07 -13.08 1.52
N PHE A 253 -10.82 -12.66 1.73
CA PHE A 253 -10.19 -12.62 3.05
C PHE A 253 -10.98 -11.73 4.01
N ALA A 254 -11.26 -10.49 3.60
CA ALA A 254 -11.92 -9.51 4.45
C ALA A 254 -13.32 -9.98 4.88
N ASP A 255 -14.13 -10.46 3.94
CA ASP A 255 -15.50 -10.88 4.22
C ASP A 255 -15.55 -12.16 5.06
N ARG A 256 -14.63 -13.12 4.83
CA ARG A 256 -14.55 -14.36 5.61
C ARG A 256 -14.00 -14.14 7.02
N LEU A 257 -13.00 -13.27 7.17
CA LEU A 257 -12.49 -12.93 8.48
C LEU A 257 -13.55 -12.17 9.29
N ALA A 258 -14.28 -11.23 8.69
CA ALA A 258 -15.38 -10.52 9.33
C ALA A 258 -16.46 -11.48 9.82
N LYS A 259 -16.87 -12.44 8.98
CA LYS A 259 -17.83 -13.49 9.36
C LYS A 259 -17.32 -14.38 10.51
N ARG A 260 -16.02 -14.76 10.48
CA ARG A 260 -15.40 -15.57 11.53
C ARG A 260 -15.36 -14.88 12.89
N LEU A 261 -15.24 -13.55 12.87
CA LEU A 261 -15.14 -12.70 14.06
C LEU A 261 -16.48 -12.06 14.47
N GLU A 262 -17.59 -12.51 13.85
CA GLU A 262 -18.93 -12.02 14.18
C GLU A 262 -19.21 -12.23 15.69
N TYR A 263 -19.71 -11.17 16.31
CA TYR A 263 -20.04 -11.14 17.72
C TYR A 263 -21.42 -10.51 17.91
N GLU A 264 -22.35 -11.24 18.53
CA GLU A 264 -23.73 -10.79 18.80
C GLU A 264 -24.44 -10.20 17.55
N GLY A 265 -24.31 -10.89 16.39
CA GLY A 265 -24.90 -10.46 15.12
C GLY A 265 -24.26 -9.24 14.46
N SER A 266 -23.10 -8.80 14.97
CA SER A 266 -22.33 -7.68 14.42
C SER A 266 -20.95 -8.15 13.94
N SER A 267 -20.63 -7.94 12.67
CA SER A 267 -19.34 -8.25 12.10
C SER A 267 -18.39 -7.05 12.15
N PRO A 268 -17.11 -7.23 12.53
CA PRO A 268 -16.11 -6.17 12.46
C PRO A 268 -15.79 -5.80 11.00
N VAL A 269 -15.25 -4.61 10.80
CA VAL A 269 -14.68 -4.22 9.51
C VAL A 269 -13.30 -4.87 9.34
N CYS A 270 -13.17 -5.79 8.39
CA CYS A 270 -11.89 -6.42 8.08
C CYS A 270 -11.35 -5.94 6.75
N ALA A 271 -10.02 -5.75 6.65
CA ALA A 271 -9.31 -5.40 5.42
C ALA A 271 -7.97 -6.11 5.34
N MET A 272 -7.45 -6.27 4.12
CA MET A 272 -6.05 -6.60 3.88
C MET A 272 -5.42 -5.51 3.02
N SER A 273 -4.39 -4.86 3.54
CA SER A 273 -3.55 -3.93 2.79
C SER A 273 -2.45 -4.68 2.06
N GLN A 274 -2.00 -4.12 0.95
CA GLN A 274 -0.90 -4.64 0.16
C GLN A 274 0.43 -4.36 0.89
N GLY A 275 1.19 -5.42 1.19
CA GLY A 275 2.58 -5.33 1.61
C GLY A 275 3.52 -5.17 0.42
N THR A 276 4.83 -5.13 0.64
CA THR A 276 5.83 -4.94 -0.43
C THR A 276 5.90 -6.18 -1.32
N SER A 277 5.22 -6.15 -2.45
CA SER A 277 4.97 -7.31 -3.32
C SER A 277 5.33 -7.11 -4.79
N GLY A 278 6.05 -6.04 -5.13
CA GLY A 278 6.39 -5.72 -6.51
C GLY A 278 7.07 -6.88 -7.28
N ASP A 279 7.86 -7.69 -6.60
CA ASP A 279 8.52 -8.88 -7.15
C ASP A 279 7.96 -10.21 -6.63
N LEU A 280 6.81 -10.20 -5.94
CA LEU A 280 6.19 -11.39 -5.36
C LEU A 280 4.91 -11.82 -6.08
N HIS A 281 4.59 -13.12 -5.94
CA HIS A 281 3.33 -13.72 -6.40
C HIS A 281 3.06 -15.05 -5.67
N TRP A 282 1.84 -15.59 -5.77
CA TRP A 282 1.51 -16.93 -5.21
C TRP A 282 2.16 -18.10 -5.96
N MET A 283 2.63 -17.90 -7.19
CA MET A 283 3.20 -18.92 -8.06
C MET A 283 4.61 -19.32 -7.62
N ASP A 284 4.78 -20.57 -7.18
CA ASP A 284 6.10 -21.15 -6.90
C ASP A 284 6.71 -21.74 -8.20
N TYR A 285 7.46 -20.93 -8.92
CA TYR A 285 8.07 -21.35 -10.19
C TYR A 285 9.18 -22.40 -10.05
N GLY A 286 9.68 -22.63 -8.83
CA GLY A 286 10.67 -23.67 -8.52
C GLY A 286 10.06 -25.07 -8.41
N LYS A 287 8.74 -25.20 -8.51
CA LYS A 287 8.01 -26.47 -8.41
C LYS A 287 7.08 -26.67 -9.59
N PRO A 288 6.66 -27.92 -9.85
CA PRO A 288 5.62 -28.20 -10.85
C PRO A 288 4.34 -27.42 -10.58
N ASN A 289 3.69 -26.96 -11.65
CA ASN A 289 2.41 -26.26 -11.53
C ASN A 289 1.32 -27.21 -10.99
N LYS A 290 0.82 -26.89 -9.80
CA LYS A 290 -0.31 -27.61 -9.17
C LYS A 290 -1.63 -26.85 -9.29
N GLY A 291 -1.64 -25.73 -10.03
CA GLY A 291 -2.77 -24.80 -10.02
C GLY A 291 -2.89 -24.05 -8.69
N SER A 292 -3.87 -23.20 -8.60
CA SER A 292 -4.27 -22.56 -7.34
C SER A 292 -5.78 -22.43 -7.26
N ASN A 293 -6.28 -22.52 -6.05
CA ASN A 293 -7.68 -22.24 -5.74
C ASN A 293 -7.71 -21.00 -4.82
N VAL A 294 -8.11 -19.89 -5.38
CA VAL A 294 -8.16 -18.59 -4.66
C VAL A 294 -9.02 -18.64 -3.40
N SER A 295 -10.08 -19.46 -3.40
CA SER A 295 -10.92 -19.63 -2.21
C SER A 295 -10.13 -20.29 -1.07
N ARG A 296 -9.43 -21.41 -1.34
CA ARG A 296 -8.57 -22.08 -0.34
C ARG A 296 -7.40 -21.17 0.09
N TYR A 297 -6.86 -20.40 -0.86
CA TYR A 297 -5.80 -19.44 -0.57
C TYR A 297 -6.25 -18.41 0.45
N ALA A 298 -7.43 -17.79 0.22
CA ALA A 298 -8.02 -16.83 1.16
C ALA A 298 -8.35 -17.49 2.52
N ASP A 299 -8.90 -18.72 2.54
CA ASP A 299 -9.19 -19.44 3.78
C ASP A 299 -7.93 -19.70 4.61
N GLY A 300 -6.82 -20.08 3.96
CA GLY A 300 -5.55 -20.27 4.66
C GLY A 300 -5.02 -18.98 5.30
N LEU A 301 -5.12 -17.85 4.61
CA LEU A 301 -4.75 -16.54 5.20
C LEU A 301 -5.70 -16.12 6.34
N VAL A 302 -7.00 -16.42 6.24
CA VAL A 302 -7.96 -16.19 7.35
C VAL A 302 -7.61 -17.02 8.57
N GLN A 303 -7.18 -18.28 8.39
CA GLN A 303 -6.73 -19.11 9.52
C GLN A 303 -5.48 -18.56 10.19
N LEU A 304 -4.49 -18.13 9.41
CA LEU A 304 -3.26 -17.50 9.93
C LEU A 304 -3.56 -16.17 10.63
N ALA A 305 -4.45 -15.35 10.08
CA ALA A 305 -4.89 -14.12 10.74
C ALA A 305 -5.60 -14.41 12.07
N ALA A 306 -6.47 -15.42 12.11
CA ALA A 306 -7.11 -15.83 13.35
C ALA A 306 -6.10 -16.29 14.41
N GLN A 307 -5.10 -17.09 14.01
CA GLN A 307 -4.00 -17.47 14.89
C GLN A 307 -3.21 -16.26 15.42
N ALA A 308 -2.94 -15.28 14.56
CA ALA A 308 -2.28 -14.04 14.98
C ALA A 308 -3.11 -13.26 16.00
N LEU A 309 -4.44 -13.24 15.85
CA LEU A 309 -5.35 -12.55 16.77
C LEU A 309 -5.33 -13.13 18.19
N GLU A 310 -5.13 -14.45 18.35
CA GLU A 310 -5.10 -15.13 19.67
C GLU A 310 -3.93 -14.64 20.55
N GLY A 311 -2.82 -14.21 19.95
CA GLY A 311 -1.63 -13.73 20.66
C GLY A 311 -1.58 -12.21 20.90
N ILE A 312 -2.64 -11.46 20.58
CA ILE A 312 -2.62 -10.00 20.69
C ILE A 312 -2.73 -9.53 22.13
N ARG A 313 -1.83 -8.61 22.49
CA ARG A 313 -1.91 -7.82 23.71
C ARG A 313 -2.51 -6.45 23.37
N TYR A 314 -3.68 -6.15 23.94
CA TYR A 314 -4.39 -4.90 23.70
C TYR A 314 -3.91 -3.79 24.63
N GLN A 315 -3.87 -2.57 24.10
CA GLN A 315 -3.54 -1.33 24.79
C GLN A 315 -4.74 -0.37 24.67
N ASP A 316 -5.12 0.26 25.76
CA ASP A 316 -6.23 1.22 25.82
C ASP A 316 -5.77 2.63 25.47
N GLU A 317 -4.48 2.93 25.68
CA GLU A 317 -3.88 4.25 25.52
C GLU A 317 -2.52 4.23 24.77
N PRO A 318 -2.42 3.57 23.60
CA PRO A 318 -1.16 3.55 22.88
C PRO A 318 -0.81 4.95 22.34
N PRO A 319 0.47 5.36 22.34
CA PRO A 319 0.90 6.50 21.56
C PRO A 319 0.41 6.39 20.12
N LEU A 320 -0.17 7.48 19.61
CA LEU A 320 -0.68 7.56 18.23
C LEU A 320 -0.09 8.77 17.55
N ASP A 321 0.57 8.56 16.41
CA ASP A 321 1.11 9.64 15.59
C ASP A 321 1.21 9.26 14.13
N MET A 322 1.30 10.26 13.25
CA MET A 322 1.47 10.09 11.81
C MET A 322 2.19 11.29 11.23
N GLU A 323 3.25 10.99 10.50
CA GLU A 323 4.06 11.98 9.79
C GLU A 323 4.00 11.77 8.29
N GLN A 324 4.06 12.87 7.53
CA GLN A 324 4.08 12.85 6.07
C GLN A 324 5.24 13.65 5.53
N LYS A 325 5.93 13.10 4.53
CA LYS A 325 6.94 13.83 3.75
C LYS A 325 6.67 13.69 2.26
N VAL A 326 6.79 14.80 1.53
CA VAL A 326 6.74 14.78 0.07
C VAL A 326 8.15 14.94 -0.46
N ILE A 327 8.64 13.97 -1.21
CA ILE A 327 9.94 14.02 -1.87
C ILE A 327 9.78 14.13 -3.38
N THR A 328 10.72 14.81 -4.04
CA THR A 328 10.78 14.86 -5.51
C THR A 328 11.95 14.01 -5.97
N LEU A 329 11.67 13.05 -6.84
CA LEU A 329 12.66 12.18 -7.46
C LEU A 329 12.72 12.43 -8.97
N SER A 330 13.92 12.26 -9.54
CA SER A 330 14.11 12.34 -10.99
C SER A 330 13.64 11.08 -11.67
N ARG A 331 13.20 11.21 -12.93
CA ARG A 331 13.03 10.08 -13.83
C ARG A 331 14.27 9.86 -14.68
N ARG A 332 14.46 8.65 -15.15
CA ARG A 332 15.56 8.27 -16.06
C ARG A 332 15.22 8.74 -17.47
N LEU A 333 15.72 9.93 -17.82
CA LEU A 333 15.43 10.57 -19.09
C LEU A 333 15.98 9.76 -20.29
N PRO A 334 15.24 9.71 -21.41
CA PRO A 334 15.75 9.15 -22.66
C PRO A 334 16.85 10.05 -23.25
N ASN A 335 17.88 9.46 -23.83
CA ASN A 335 18.85 10.19 -24.62
C ASN A 335 18.30 10.53 -26.03
N ALA A 336 19.02 11.32 -26.81
CA ALA A 336 18.62 11.73 -28.15
C ALA A 336 18.37 10.55 -29.11
N GLU A 337 19.16 9.49 -29.00
CA GLU A 337 18.97 8.28 -29.81
C GLU A 337 17.65 7.58 -29.49
N ARG A 338 17.31 7.46 -28.20
CA ARG A 338 16.05 6.89 -27.74
C ARG A 338 14.85 7.72 -28.17
N LEU A 339 14.94 9.04 -28.13
CA LEU A 339 13.88 9.93 -28.61
C LEU A 339 13.68 9.80 -30.10
N THR A 340 14.78 9.75 -30.91
CA THR A 340 14.73 9.53 -32.33
C THR A 340 14.06 8.18 -32.67
N TRP A 341 14.41 7.12 -31.94
CA TRP A 341 13.79 5.80 -32.09
C TRP A 341 12.28 5.85 -31.77
N ALA A 342 11.90 6.53 -30.68
CA ALA A 342 10.51 6.69 -30.27
C ALA A 342 9.70 7.42 -31.36
N ASP A 343 10.20 8.54 -31.89
CA ASP A 343 9.54 9.33 -32.91
C ASP A 343 9.29 8.55 -34.20
N LYS A 344 10.27 7.75 -34.64
CA LYS A 344 10.12 6.87 -35.80
C LYS A 344 8.99 5.83 -35.62
N LEU A 345 8.82 5.30 -34.41
CA LEU A 345 7.74 4.36 -34.11
C LEU A 345 6.39 5.07 -34.01
N LEU A 346 6.33 6.19 -33.29
CA LEU A 346 5.11 6.99 -33.15
C LEU A 346 4.57 7.50 -34.49
N ALA A 347 5.46 7.94 -35.40
CA ALA A 347 5.09 8.34 -36.76
C ALA A 347 4.44 7.18 -37.54
N LYS A 348 4.97 5.94 -37.40
CA LYS A 348 4.39 4.74 -38.03
C LYS A 348 3.04 4.35 -37.42
N MET A 349 2.81 4.70 -36.15
CA MET A 349 1.54 4.43 -35.49
C MET A 349 0.42 5.35 -35.98
N ASN A 350 0.75 6.56 -36.47
CA ASN A 350 -0.21 7.54 -36.99
C ASN A 350 -1.41 7.75 -36.06
N GLY A 351 -1.17 7.95 -34.76
CA GLY A 351 -2.19 8.15 -33.74
C GLY A 351 -2.97 6.90 -33.31
N ARG A 352 -2.74 5.74 -33.93
CA ARG A 352 -3.30 4.48 -33.43
C ARG A 352 -2.63 4.07 -32.10
N ARG A 353 -3.27 3.18 -31.39
CA ARG A 353 -2.75 2.60 -30.15
C ARG A 353 -1.57 1.66 -30.36
N PRO A 354 -0.70 1.54 -29.37
CA PRO A 354 0.33 0.52 -29.35
C PRO A 354 -0.23 -0.90 -29.49
N LYS A 355 0.44 -1.72 -30.30
CA LYS A 355 0.13 -3.15 -30.50
C LYS A 355 1.19 -4.08 -29.94
N ASN A 356 2.35 -3.54 -29.56
CA ASN A 356 3.50 -4.30 -29.07
C ASN A 356 4.32 -3.49 -28.08
N ARG A 357 5.25 -4.16 -27.38
CA ARG A 357 6.10 -3.53 -26.37
C ARG A 357 6.90 -2.33 -26.90
N PRO A 358 7.65 -2.43 -28.03
CA PRO A 358 8.39 -1.28 -28.55
C PRO A 358 7.51 -0.03 -28.74
N GLU A 359 6.31 -0.16 -29.28
CA GLU A 359 5.39 0.97 -29.48
C GLU A 359 4.94 1.58 -28.13
N VAL A 360 4.64 0.76 -27.13
CA VAL A 360 4.32 1.26 -25.78
C VAL A 360 5.51 2.03 -25.19
N TYR A 361 6.72 1.48 -25.29
CA TYR A 361 7.90 2.15 -24.74
C TYR A 361 8.32 3.38 -25.54
N ALA A 362 7.93 3.51 -26.79
CA ALA A 362 8.07 4.76 -27.53
C ALA A 362 7.20 5.88 -26.97
N GLU A 363 5.91 5.60 -26.65
CA GLU A 363 5.04 6.55 -25.95
C GLU A 363 5.60 6.90 -24.55
N GLN A 364 6.13 5.90 -23.85
CA GLN A 364 6.69 6.11 -22.51
C GLN A 364 7.97 6.97 -22.55
N ALA A 365 8.80 6.85 -23.57
CA ALA A 365 9.98 7.69 -23.74
C ALA A 365 9.59 9.17 -23.84
N ARG A 366 8.59 9.51 -24.65
CA ARG A 366 8.09 10.89 -24.75
C ARG A 366 7.47 11.38 -23.45
N PHE A 367 6.65 10.54 -22.80
CA PHE A 367 6.07 10.91 -21.52
C PHE A 367 7.16 11.25 -20.45
N ILE A 368 8.23 10.48 -20.39
CA ILE A 368 9.32 10.72 -19.41
C ILE A 368 10.08 11.99 -19.76
N ASP A 369 10.34 12.25 -21.04
CA ASP A 369 11.00 13.48 -21.51
C ASP A 369 10.23 14.73 -21.11
N GLU A 370 8.91 14.70 -21.27
CA GLU A 370 8.00 15.80 -20.92
C GLU A 370 7.76 15.91 -19.38
N ASN A 371 8.01 14.83 -18.63
CA ASN A 371 7.76 14.76 -17.20
C ASN A 371 9.01 14.25 -16.45
N PRO A 372 10.06 15.08 -16.29
CA PRO A 372 11.38 14.66 -15.81
C PRO A 372 11.44 14.29 -14.33
N THR A 373 10.42 14.64 -13.56
CA THR A 373 10.38 14.38 -12.11
C THR A 373 9.05 13.78 -11.66
N GLU A 374 9.04 13.16 -10.47
CA GLU A 374 7.85 12.66 -9.79
C GLU A 374 7.88 13.08 -8.33
N LYS A 375 6.72 13.47 -7.78
CA LYS A 375 6.55 13.81 -6.36
C LYS A 375 5.86 12.67 -5.64
N LEU A 376 6.53 12.07 -4.68
CA LEU A 376 6.04 10.96 -3.87
C LEU A 376 5.57 11.43 -2.50
N VAL A 377 4.40 10.97 -2.07
CA VAL A 377 3.90 11.13 -0.70
C VAL A 377 4.29 9.91 0.10
N LEU A 378 5.15 10.09 1.07
CA LEU A 378 5.58 9.06 2.01
C LEU A 378 4.99 9.35 3.38
N GLN A 379 4.49 8.33 4.08
CA GLN A 379 3.96 8.50 5.43
C GLN A 379 4.53 7.43 6.35
N THR A 380 4.65 7.78 7.63
CA THR A 380 4.94 6.85 8.73
C THR A 380 3.87 7.03 9.80
N LEU A 381 3.35 5.91 10.31
CA LEU A 381 2.37 5.88 11.39
C LEU A 381 2.98 5.15 12.58
N ARG A 382 2.68 5.67 13.77
CA ARG A 382 2.99 5.03 15.05
C ARG A 382 1.70 4.67 15.77
N ILE A 383 1.59 3.41 16.18
CA ILE A 383 0.53 2.93 17.07
C ILE A 383 1.22 2.14 18.20
N GLY A 384 1.42 2.76 19.36
CA GLY A 384 2.22 2.15 20.42
C GLY A 384 3.67 1.87 19.96
N ASP A 385 4.04 0.59 19.98
CA ASP A 385 5.34 0.08 19.53
C ASP A 385 5.27 -0.52 18.10
N LEU A 386 4.21 -0.26 17.38
CA LEU A 386 4.06 -0.62 15.97
C LEU A 386 4.38 0.57 15.07
N GLY A 387 5.29 0.38 14.11
CA GLY A 387 5.56 1.30 13.00
C GLY A 387 4.89 0.82 11.72
N ILE A 388 4.32 1.75 10.94
CA ILE A 388 3.78 1.46 9.61
C ILE A 388 4.39 2.46 8.64
N THR A 389 5.04 1.99 7.58
CA THR A 389 5.54 2.84 6.50
C THR A 389 4.65 2.72 5.27
N THR A 390 4.52 3.81 4.51
CA THR A 390 3.67 3.81 3.31
C THR A 390 4.41 4.37 2.09
N LEU A 391 4.23 3.73 0.95
CA LEU A 391 4.90 4.05 -0.30
C LEU A 391 3.91 4.04 -1.48
N PRO A 392 3.94 5.06 -2.37
CA PRO A 392 3.05 5.10 -3.54
C PRO A 392 3.61 4.29 -4.73
N ASN A 393 4.19 3.12 -4.48
CA ASN A 393 4.92 2.35 -5.48
C ASN A 393 4.58 0.87 -5.40
N GLU A 394 4.93 0.11 -6.44
CA GLU A 394 5.07 -1.35 -6.38
C GLU A 394 6.49 -1.68 -5.92
N VAL A 395 6.60 -2.07 -4.66
CA VAL A 395 7.86 -2.14 -3.91
C VAL A 395 8.40 -3.56 -3.90
N TYR A 396 9.69 -3.75 -4.15
CA TYR A 396 10.32 -5.06 -4.01
C TYR A 396 10.33 -5.52 -2.55
N SER A 397 10.14 -6.81 -2.33
CA SER A 397 10.11 -7.42 -1.00
C SER A 397 11.36 -7.13 -0.16
N ILE A 398 12.54 -7.13 -0.78
CA ILE A 398 13.80 -6.78 -0.09
C ILE A 398 13.81 -5.36 0.47
N THR A 399 13.13 -4.41 -0.16
CA THR A 399 13.00 -3.04 0.35
C THR A 399 12.13 -3.00 1.60
N GLY A 400 11.02 -3.75 1.60
CA GLY A 400 10.19 -3.92 2.79
C GLY A 400 10.93 -4.57 3.95
N LEU A 401 11.74 -5.59 3.67
CA LEU A 401 12.60 -6.23 4.67
C LEU A 401 13.65 -5.27 5.22
N LYS A 402 14.26 -4.41 4.39
CA LYS A 402 15.19 -3.35 4.85
C LYS A 402 14.49 -2.38 5.81
N LEU A 403 13.29 -1.91 5.48
CA LEU A 403 12.50 -1.03 6.33
C LEU A 403 12.19 -1.71 7.67
N LYS A 404 11.75 -2.96 7.68
CA LYS A 404 11.48 -3.74 8.90
C LYS A 404 12.75 -3.91 9.76
N ALA A 405 13.87 -4.27 9.12
CA ALA A 405 15.13 -4.53 9.83
C ALA A 405 15.77 -3.28 10.45
N ARG A 406 15.52 -2.10 9.88
CA ARG A 406 16.10 -0.82 10.32
C ARG A 406 15.12 0.05 11.11
N SER A 407 13.86 -0.35 11.18
CA SER A 407 12.83 0.35 11.93
C SER A 407 13.22 0.48 13.41
N PRO A 408 12.97 1.64 14.06
CA PRO A 408 13.17 1.80 15.49
C PRO A 408 12.09 1.08 16.33
N PHE A 409 11.03 0.57 15.67
CA PHE A 409 9.92 -0.10 16.35
C PHE A 409 10.11 -1.61 16.39
N PRO A 410 9.76 -2.28 17.50
CA PRO A 410 9.83 -3.75 17.61
C PRO A 410 9.00 -4.50 16.58
N ALA A 411 7.89 -3.90 16.14
CA ALA A 411 7.04 -4.42 15.07
C ALA A 411 6.89 -3.36 13.98
N THR A 412 7.03 -3.78 12.72
CA THR A 412 6.85 -2.90 11.56
C THR A 412 6.25 -3.67 10.40
N PHE A 413 5.35 -3.03 9.66
CA PHE A 413 4.96 -3.48 8.32
C PHE A 413 4.85 -2.31 7.34
N ASN A 414 4.78 -2.63 6.06
CA ASN A 414 4.82 -1.64 4.99
C ASN A 414 3.54 -1.73 4.15
N VAL A 415 2.98 -0.60 3.76
CA VAL A 415 1.82 -0.52 2.86
C VAL A 415 2.27 0.10 1.55
N GLU A 416 2.28 -0.68 0.48
CA GLU A 416 2.55 -0.18 -0.87
C GLU A 416 1.27 0.35 -1.55
N LEU A 417 1.41 0.99 -2.71
CA LEU A 417 0.31 1.62 -3.46
C LEU A 417 -0.54 2.58 -2.60
N ALA A 418 0.14 3.29 -1.72
CA ALA A 418 -0.43 4.22 -0.75
C ALA A 418 -0.28 5.67 -1.19
N ASN A 419 -1.36 6.44 -1.21
CA ASN A 419 -1.40 7.86 -1.58
C ASN A 419 -0.95 8.18 -3.02
N GLY A 420 -0.97 7.20 -3.91
CA GLY A 420 -0.53 7.33 -5.29
C GLY A 420 -0.10 6.01 -5.91
N ALA A 421 0.34 6.07 -7.16
CA ALA A 421 0.88 4.94 -7.91
C ALA A 421 1.98 5.45 -8.86
N ALA A 422 3.23 5.39 -8.42
CA ALA A 422 4.40 5.89 -9.14
C ALA A 422 5.29 4.77 -9.72
N GLY A 423 4.71 3.57 -9.92
CA GLY A 423 5.35 2.41 -10.55
C GLY A 423 6.34 1.67 -9.66
N TYR A 424 7.08 0.76 -10.26
CA TYR A 424 8.06 -0.08 -9.56
C TYR A 424 9.26 0.72 -9.07
N ILE A 425 9.76 0.37 -7.88
CA ILE A 425 11.03 0.88 -7.32
C ILE A 425 11.99 -0.29 -7.02
N PRO A 426 12.62 -0.87 -8.07
CA PRO A 426 13.63 -1.87 -7.84
C PRO A 426 14.85 -1.25 -7.14
N PRO A 427 15.49 -1.97 -6.20
CA PRO A 427 16.78 -1.57 -5.65
C PRO A 427 17.85 -1.42 -6.74
N PRO A 428 18.91 -0.63 -6.54
CA PRO A 428 19.97 -0.40 -7.54
C PRO A 428 20.54 -1.67 -8.17
N ALA A 429 20.80 -2.72 -7.38
CA ALA A 429 21.29 -4.00 -7.87
C ALA A 429 20.33 -4.70 -8.83
N GLN A 430 19.04 -4.51 -8.68
CA GLN A 430 18.01 -5.10 -9.55
C GLN A 430 17.89 -4.38 -10.90
N HIS A 431 18.27 -3.10 -10.99
CA HIS A 431 18.34 -2.37 -12.26
C HIS A 431 19.35 -3.02 -13.22
N ALA A 432 20.49 -3.51 -12.72
CA ALA A 432 21.52 -4.18 -13.52
C ALA A 432 21.05 -5.51 -14.13
N LEU A 433 19.98 -6.10 -13.60
CA LEU A 433 19.41 -7.35 -14.11
C LEU A 433 18.39 -7.13 -15.24
N GLY A 434 17.93 -5.92 -15.47
CA GLY A 434 16.96 -5.60 -16.54
C GLY A 434 15.54 -6.13 -16.25
N GLY A 435 14.74 -6.31 -17.27
CA GLY A 435 13.32 -6.73 -17.19
C GLY A 435 12.35 -5.57 -17.02
N TYR A 436 11.04 -5.81 -17.23
CA TYR A 436 10.04 -4.74 -17.38
C TYR A 436 9.89 -3.81 -16.17
N THR A 437 10.20 -4.28 -14.98
CA THR A 437 10.17 -3.48 -13.76
C THR A 437 11.37 -2.52 -13.61
N THR A 438 12.28 -2.56 -14.60
CA THR A 438 13.46 -1.68 -14.67
C THR A 438 13.54 -0.87 -15.97
N TRP A 439 12.72 -1.17 -16.97
CA TRP A 439 12.75 -0.41 -18.21
C TRP A 439 12.11 0.98 -18.01
N PRO A 440 12.75 2.07 -18.53
CA PRO A 440 12.22 3.42 -18.34
C PRO A 440 10.82 3.58 -18.97
N ALA A 441 9.84 3.73 -18.09
CA ALA A 441 8.44 3.98 -18.41
C ALA A 441 7.76 4.60 -17.17
N ARG A 442 6.53 5.09 -17.27
CA ARG A 442 5.73 5.51 -16.10
C ARG A 442 5.70 4.46 -15.00
N THR A 443 5.66 3.20 -15.40
CA THR A 443 5.59 2.04 -14.50
C THR A 443 6.93 1.66 -13.85
N ALA A 444 8.06 2.25 -14.26
CA ALA A 444 9.39 2.00 -13.69
C ALA A 444 10.37 3.14 -14.07
N GLY A 445 9.91 4.39 -14.02
CA GLY A 445 10.64 5.53 -14.57
C GLY A 445 11.65 6.18 -13.63
N LEU A 446 11.55 5.97 -12.33
CA LEU A 446 12.36 6.69 -11.34
C LEU A 446 13.86 6.38 -11.46
N GLU A 447 14.69 7.31 -11.00
CA GLU A 447 16.14 7.18 -10.95
C GLU A 447 16.59 5.90 -10.23
N VAL A 448 17.77 5.37 -10.58
CA VAL A 448 18.28 4.12 -10.00
C VAL A 448 18.44 4.21 -8.47
N GLY A 449 18.77 5.41 -7.96
CA GLY A 449 18.88 5.69 -6.54
C GLY A 449 17.57 6.00 -5.82
N ALA A 450 16.41 5.82 -6.45
CA ALA A 450 15.11 6.16 -5.86
C ALA A 450 14.81 5.34 -4.60
N GLU A 451 14.99 4.01 -4.66
CA GLU A 451 14.72 3.13 -3.52
C GLU A 451 15.51 3.51 -2.26
N PRO A 452 16.84 3.69 -2.28
CA PRO A 452 17.57 4.12 -1.10
C PRO A 452 17.08 5.46 -0.53
N LYS A 453 16.78 6.46 -1.39
CA LYS A 453 16.27 7.76 -0.95
C LYS A 453 14.91 7.65 -0.24
N ILE A 454 14.04 6.79 -0.75
CA ILE A 454 12.74 6.51 -0.13
C ILE A 454 12.94 5.83 1.24
N VAL A 455 13.80 4.79 1.31
CA VAL A 455 14.09 4.08 2.56
C VAL A 455 14.63 5.04 3.62
N GLU A 456 15.64 5.85 3.29
CA GLU A 456 16.23 6.84 4.23
C GLU A 456 15.22 7.93 4.66
N THR A 457 14.21 8.21 3.83
CA THR A 457 13.18 9.20 4.18
C THR A 457 12.16 8.61 5.16
N LEU A 458 11.88 7.31 5.07
CA LEU A 458 10.88 6.63 5.91
C LEU A 458 11.42 6.19 7.27
N LEU A 459 12.74 6.10 7.41
CA LEU A 459 13.44 5.80 8.67
C LEU A 459 13.84 7.06 9.43
#